data_4587c95e7bd64edc2c9fab226076820e
#
_entry.id   4587c95e7bd64edc2c9fab226076820e
#
_cell.length_a   1.000
_cell.length_b   1.000
_cell.length_c   1.000
_cell.angle_alpha   90.00
_cell.angle_beta   90.00
_cell.angle_gamma   90.00
#
_symmetry.space_group_name_H-M   'P 1'
#
loop_
_entity.id
_entity.type
_entity.pdbx_description
1 polymer ?
#
loop_
_entity_poly.entity_id
_entity_poly.type
_entity_poly.pdbx_seq_one_letter_code
_entity_poly.pdbx_strand_id
1 'polypeptide(L)'
;MQVQFHNGIIADEVTRHVEELAALGPRHSTSENERKAISYIEEKLRSTGRLKVHLQKTEPIVNWREIDSRLRVVEPIEQELTCRAILGCSSTPSKGVIAKLVYGGRGFPEDYESLDLAESIVIHDPPHARTLDNRCGEGQPQRDLRRVIQEGSKGLIEYARLPGRFIQAPLLAGREGLSLPAVSITYQDGLFLKELLQEWYAVPSGIPAHEKSPVRLWMMVKTETKMANSYNVIATKEGTTLPEEKILLVAHHDNAFGPGACDNASATAVLLEVAKAVSLLPSPKKTIEFVSVTGEEYGQAGSSDYVKGCGGSISNVKACVVLDLVGSGDKYYYITKSLYEGKVIEDSSWLNSVLEEVTHGLGFSIEPTILEFASDDGPFIKAGVPTSYICRCISKSWPWLHANEDTPDIIDPNALKVVGEICINTLLTLANSEERMGV
;
A
#
# COMPACT_ATOMS: atom_id res chain seq x y z
N MET A 1 37.33 5.72 5.62
CA MET A 1 36.86 4.86 6.73
C MET A 1 35.48 5.37 7.10
N GLN A 2 34.43 4.72 6.59
CA GLN A 2 33.06 5.04 6.96
C GLN A 2 32.84 4.62 8.42
N VAL A 3 32.47 5.57 9.26
CA VAL A 3 32.05 5.26 10.64
C VAL A 3 30.71 4.57 10.56
N GLN A 4 30.69 3.25 10.79
CA GLN A 4 29.45 2.50 10.89
C GLN A 4 28.78 2.82 12.23
N PHE A 5 27.55 3.27 12.17
CA PHE A 5 26.71 3.45 13.36
C PHE A 5 26.07 2.12 13.73
N HIS A 6 26.49 1.56 14.86
CA HIS A 6 25.85 0.40 15.48
C HIS A 6 25.07 0.86 16.72
N ASN A 7 23.93 0.21 16.98
CA ASN A 7 23.06 0.46 18.15
C ASN A 7 22.41 1.87 18.21
N GLY A 8 22.20 2.53 17.08
CA GLY A 8 21.44 3.77 17.02
C GLY A 8 19.93 3.59 17.21
N ILE A 9 19.43 2.38 17.05
CA ILE A 9 18.00 2.00 17.16
C ILE A 9 17.83 1.04 18.33
N ILE A 10 16.79 1.31 19.16
CA ILE A 10 16.41 0.46 20.28
C ILE A 10 15.15 -0.31 19.88
N ALA A 11 15.22 -1.63 19.83
CA ALA A 11 14.12 -2.49 19.38
C ALA A 11 12.81 -2.25 20.15
N ASP A 12 12.88 -2.10 21.47
CA ASP A 12 11.70 -1.85 22.31
C ASP A 12 11.04 -0.49 22.00
N GLU A 13 11.83 0.53 21.67
CA GLU A 13 11.30 1.85 21.32
C GLU A 13 10.56 1.82 19.96
N VAL A 14 11.14 1.16 18.95
CA VAL A 14 10.49 1.00 17.65
C VAL A 14 9.20 0.20 17.80
N THR A 15 9.24 -0.90 18.57
CA THR A 15 8.05 -1.73 18.83
C THR A 15 6.94 -0.93 19.49
N ARG A 16 7.28 -0.10 20.49
CA ARG A 16 6.30 0.76 21.15
C ARG A 16 5.64 1.73 20.16
N HIS A 17 6.38 2.29 19.19
CA HIS A 17 5.77 3.13 18.16
C HIS A 17 4.79 2.35 17.28
N VAL A 18 5.12 1.09 16.93
CA VAL A 18 4.18 0.22 16.20
C VAL A 18 2.91 -0.02 17.01
N GLU A 19 3.04 -0.39 18.29
CA GLU A 19 1.91 -0.65 19.19
C GLU A 19 1.01 0.59 19.34
N GLU A 20 1.59 1.78 19.56
CA GLU A 20 0.85 3.03 19.70
C GLU A 20 0.08 3.41 18.41
N LEU A 21 0.72 3.26 17.25
CA LEU A 21 0.06 3.53 15.96
C LEU A 21 -1.02 2.48 15.65
N ALA A 22 -0.73 1.20 15.87
CA ALA A 22 -1.68 0.12 15.64
C ALA A 22 -2.90 0.19 16.59
N ALA A 23 -2.71 0.64 17.83
CA ALA A 23 -3.79 0.83 18.81
C ALA A 23 -4.82 1.88 18.38
N LEU A 24 -4.50 2.77 17.44
CA LEU A 24 -5.45 3.71 16.86
C LEU A 24 -6.50 3.00 15.99
N GLY A 25 -6.23 1.74 15.58
CA GLY A 25 -7.06 1.00 14.63
C GLY A 25 -6.90 1.50 13.19
N PRO A 26 -7.89 1.28 12.30
CA PRO A 26 -7.80 1.71 10.92
C PRO A 26 -7.54 3.21 10.79
N ARG A 27 -6.47 3.56 10.10
CA ARG A 27 -5.97 4.94 9.90
C ARG A 27 -6.18 5.39 8.46
N HIS A 28 -7.39 5.13 7.91
CA HIS A 28 -7.71 5.57 6.55
C HIS A 28 -7.40 7.05 6.37
N SER A 29 -6.85 7.41 5.23
CA SER A 29 -6.54 8.81 4.92
C SER A 29 -7.72 9.72 5.18
N THR A 30 -7.44 10.87 5.78
CA THR A 30 -8.42 11.89 6.21
C THR A 30 -9.34 11.49 7.38
N SER A 31 -9.20 10.27 7.94
CA SER A 31 -9.97 9.80 9.10
C SER A 31 -9.54 10.49 10.40
N GLU A 32 -10.34 10.29 11.46
CA GLU A 32 -9.97 10.76 12.80
C GLU A 32 -8.75 10.02 13.34
N ASN A 33 -8.64 8.71 13.07
CA ASN A 33 -7.51 7.92 13.55
C ASN A 33 -6.21 8.32 12.84
N GLU A 34 -6.27 8.60 11.55
CA GLU A 34 -5.11 9.14 10.84
C GLU A 34 -4.69 10.51 11.41
N ARG A 35 -5.63 11.40 11.72
CA ARG A 35 -5.29 12.68 12.37
C ARG A 35 -4.58 12.51 13.71
N LYS A 36 -4.97 11.47 14.50
CA LYS A 36 -4.27 11.11 15.74
C LYS A 36 -2.86 10.59 15.43
N ALA A 37 -2.69 9.77 14.39
CA ALA A 37 -1.38 9.29 13.94
C ALA A 37 -0.49 10.47 13.49
N ILE A 38 -1.00 11.38 12.67
CA ILE A 38 -0.28 12.60 12.26
C ILE A 38 0.18 13.40 13.47
N SER A 39 -0.71 13.63 14.45
CA SER A 39 -0.36 14.38 15.67
C SER A 39 0.70 13.65 16.50
N TYR A 40 0.61 12.34 16.60
CA TYR A 40 1.60 11.50 17.28
C TYR A 40 2.97 11.59 16.60
N ILE A 41 3.03 11.42 15.28
CA ILE A 41 4.25 11.49 14.48
C ILE A 41 4.89 12.88 14.59
N GLU A 42 4.08 13.93 14.43
CA GLU A 42 4.54 15.32 14.57
C GLU A 42 5.12 15.58 15.96
N GLU A 43 4.45 15.15 17.02
CA GLU A 43 4.92 15.28 18.41
C GLU A 43 6.26 14.60 18.62
N LYS A 44 6.40 13.32 18.15
CA LYS A 44 7.66 12.57 18.29
C LYS A 44 8.81 13.23 17.55
N LEU A 45 8.60 13.69 16.35
CA LEU A 45 9.61 14.39 15.56
C LEU A 45 9.99 15.74 16.19
N ARG A 46 9.02 16.53 16.66
CA ARG A 46 9.27 17.81 17.35
C ARG A 46 9.99 17.62 18.70
N SER A 47 9.70 16.54 19.41
CA SER A 47 10.32 16.25 20.71
C SER A 47 11.84 16.05 20.64
N THR A 48 12.39 15.77 19.47
CA THR A 48 13.84 15.74 19.26
C THR A 48 14.51 17.10 19.52
N GLY A 49 13.77 18.21 19.35
CA GLY A 49 14.25 19.58 19.52
C GLY A 49 15.32 20.01 18.51
N ARG A 50 15.64 19.16 17.50
CA ARG A 50 16.77 19.32 16.57
C ARG A 50 16.40 19.25 15.10
N LEU A 51 15.15 18.93 14.80
CA LEU A 51 14.61 18.85 13.45
C LEU A 51 13.63 20.00 13.20
N LYS A 52 13.61 20.53 11.98
CA LYS A 52 12.57 21.46 11.55
C LYS A 52 11.38 20.62 11.09
N VAL A 53 10.24 20.71 11.79
CA VAL A 53 9.05 19.89 11.50
C VAL A 53 7.93 20.76 10.99
N HIS A 54 7.33 20.39 9.86
CA HIS A 54 6.15 21.05 9.29
C HIS A 54 5.17 20.05 8.69
N LEU A 55 3.93 20.46 8.53
CA LEU A 55 2.88 19.71 7.87
C LEU A 55 2.67 20.24 6.46
N GLN A 56 2.74 19.34 5.47
CA GLN A 56 2.37 19.65 4.10
C GLN A 56 0.94 19.19 3.86
N LYS A 57 0.05 20.13 3.60
CA LYS A 57 -1.35 19.84 3.29
C LYS A 57 -1.46 19.20 1.91
N THR A 58 -2.22 18.09 1.81
CA THR A 58 -2.49 17.42 0.55
C THR A 58 -3.64 18.06 -0.22
N GLU A 59 -3.75 17.76 -1.52
CA GLU A 59 -5.00 17.91 -2.24
C GLU A 59 -6.06 16.98 -1.63
N PRO A 60 -7.36 17.26 -1.87
CA PRO A 60 -8.41 16.43 -1.27
C PRO A 60 -8.29 14.95 -1.65
N ILE A 61 -8.46 14.10 -0.65
CA ILE A 61 -8.53 12.63 -0.76
C ILE A 61 -9.91 12.22 -0.26
N VAL A 62 -10.46 11.12 -0.75
CA VAL A 62 -11.73 10.61 -0.24
C VAL A 62 -11.62 10.21 1.23
N ASN A 63 -12.39 10.87 2.09
CA ASN A 63 -12.66 10.41 3.44
C ASN A 63 -13.76 9.36 3.35
N TRP A 64 -13.44 8.13 3.66
CA TRP A 64 -14.33 6.99 3.50
C TRP A 64 -14.53 6.27 4.84
N ARG A 65 -15.75 5.82 5.06
CA ARG A 65 -16.10 5.02 6.23
C ARG A 65 -17.16 4.00 5.88
N GLU A 66 -16.90 2.74 6.14
CA GLU A 66 -17.90 1.68 6.12
C GLU A 66 -18.88 1.84 7.29
N ILE A 67 -20.17 1.75 7.02
CA ILE A 67 -21.22 1.75 8.05
C ILE A 67 -21.79 0.34 8.22
N ASP A 68 -22.10 -0.34 7.10
CA ASP A 68 -22.60 -1.71 7.09
C ASP A 68 -22.35 -2.33 5.70
N SER A 69 -22.04 -3.62 5.66
CA SER A 69 -21.96 -4.39 4.43
C SER A 69 -22.49 -5.79 4.65
N ARG A 70 -23.31 -6.27 3.72
CA ARG A 70 -23.91 -7.60 3.75
C ARG A 70 -23.97 -8.17 2.36
N LEU A 71 -23.72 -9.46 2.26
CA LEU A 71 -23.79 -10.22 1.01
C LEU A 71 -24.52 -11.53 1.25
N ARG A 72 -25.44 -11.88 0.36
CA ARG A 72 -26.20 -13.11 0.46
C ARG A 72 -26.44 -13.69 -0.92
N VAL A 73 -26.24 -15.01 -1.06
CA VAL A 73 -26.79 -15.77 -2.19
C VAL A 73 -28.31 -15.86 -1.99
N VAL A 74 -29.11 -15.53 -3.00
CA VAL A 74 -30.55 -15.62 -2.96
C VAL A 74 -31.09 -16.67 -3.92
N GLU A 75 -30.34 -17.08 -4.90
CA GLU A 75 -30.61 -18.17 -5.83
C GLU A 75 -29.26 -18.83 -6.21
N PRO A 76 -29.18 -20.15 -6.34
CA PRO A 76 -30.23 -21.19 -6.18
C PRO A 76 -30.50 -21.61 -4.73
N ILE A 77 -29.68 -21.12 -3.80
CA ILE A 77 -29.82 -21.40 -2.35
C ILE A 77 -29.81 -20.08 -1.59
N GLU A 78 -30.32 -20.09 -0.37
CA GLU A 78 -30.26 -18.92 0.50
C GLU A 78 -29.10 -19.09 1.48
N GLN A 79 -28.05 -18.24 1.36
CA GLN A 79 -26.85 -18.31 2.21
C GLN A 79 -26.25 -16.93 2.42
N GLU A 80 -26.05 -16.54 3.69
CA GLU A 80 -25.27 -15.34 4.05
C GLU A 80 -23.78 -15.63 3.88
N LEU A 81 -23.06 -14.63 3.36
CA LEU A 81 -21.60 -14.65 3.20
C LEU A 81 -20.97 -13.56 4.06
N THR A 82 -19.87 -13.89 4.71
CA THR A 82 -19.09 -12.89 5.46
C THR A 82 -18.38 -11.96 4.50
N CYS A 83 -18.64 -10.66 4.60
CA CYS A 83 -18.03 -9.67 3.74
C CYS A 83 -17.68 -8.39 4.49
N ARG A 84 -16.88 -7.55 3.87
CA ARG A 84 -16.70 -6.14 4.23
C ARG A 84 -16.58 -5.29 2.97
N ALA A 85 -16.92 -4.03 3.08
CA ALA A 85 -16.79 -3.09 1.98
C ALA A 85 -15.31 -2.86 1.62
N ILE A 86 -15.01 -2.77 0.33
CA ILE A 86 -13.68 -2.43 -0.17
C ILE A 86 -13.44 -0.93 0.03
N LEU A 87 -12.23 -0.58 0.45
CA LEU A 87 -11.81 0.78 0.73
C LEU A 87 -12.18 1.73 -0.43
N GLY A 88 -12.80 2.85 -0.09
CA GLY A 88 -13.17 3.87 -1.07
C GLY A 88 -14.40 3.57 -1.93
N CYS A 89 -15.05 2.40 -1.81
CA CYS A 89 -16.21 2.06 -2.63
C CYS A 89 -17.47 2.89 -2.28
N SER A 90 -18.39 2.99 -3.25
CA SER A 90 -19.67 3.68 -3.07
C SER A 90 -20.74 2.79 -2.40
N SER A 91 -21.82 3.41 -1.93
CA SER A 91 -22.97 2.69 -1.37
C SER A 91 -23.86 2.09 -2.45
N THR A 92 -24.54 0.99 -2.13
CA THR A 92 -25.72 0.56 -2.85
C THR A 92 -26.91 1.48 -2.55
N PRO A 93 -28.04 1.41 -3.30
CA PRO A 93 -29.32 1.91 -2.82
C PRO A 93 -29.67 1.34 -1.43
N SER A 94 -30.47 2.05 -0.65
CA SER A 94 -30.75 1.73 0.77
C SER A 94 -31.31 0.33 1.02
N LYS A 95 -31.99 -0.28 0.03
CA LYS A 95 -32.54 -1.66 0.08
C LYS A 95 -31.52 -2.71 -0.40
N GLY A 96 -30.30 -2.30 -0.78
CA GLY A 96 -29.37 -3.15 -1.48
C GLY A 96 -29.76 -3.35 -2.95
N VAL A 97 -29.05 -4.25 -3.61
CA VAL A 97 -29.30 -4.65 -5.00
C VAL A 97 -29.40 -6.17 -5.08
N ILE A 98 -30.28 -6.67 -5.94
CA ILE A 98 -30.33 -8.09 -6.33
C ILE A 98 -29.93 -8.16 -7.79
N ALA A 99 -28.89 -8.92 -8.09
CA ALA A 99 -28.37 -9.03 -9.46
C ALA A 99 -27.82 -10.43 -9.75
N LYS A 100 -27.70 -10.75 -11.04
CA LYS A 100 -27.01 -11.96 -11.49
C LYS A 100 -25.54 -11.89 -11.12
N LEU A 101 -24.95 -13.00 -10.72
CA LEU A 101 -23.51 -13.13 -10.53
C LEU A 101 -22.84 -13.44 -11.86
N VAL A 102 -21.78 -12.70 -12.19
CA VAL A 102 -20.96 -12.89 -13.39
C VAL A 102 -19.51 -13.08 -12.98
N TYR A 103 -18.85 -14.12 -13.50
CA TYR A 103 -17.44 -14.35 -13.28
C TYR A 103 -16.63 -13.56 -14.30
N GLY A 104 -15.92 -12.57 -13.83
CA GLY A 104 -15.09 -11.66 -14.62
C GLY A 104 -13.62 -12.04 -14.66
N GLY A 105 -13.27 -13.33 -14.47
CA GLY A 105 -11.90 -13.80 -14.55
C GLY A 105 -10.97 -13.03 -13.57
N ARG A 106 -9.85 -12.59 -14.06
CA ARG A 106 -8.92 -11.73 -13.31
C ARG A 106 -9.20 -10.24 -13.45
N GLY A 107 -10.24 -9.90 -14.23
CA GLY A 107 -10.64 -8.52 -14.47
C GLY A 107 -9.84 -7.81 -15.58
N PHE A 108 -9.17 -8.54 -16.44
CA PHE A 108 -8.49 -7.98 -17.60
C PHE A 108 -9.46 -7.74 -18.76
N PRO A 109 -9.15 -6.83 -19.71
CA PRO A 109 -10.03 -6.53 -20.83
C PRO A 109 -10.53 -7.76 -21.59
N GLU A 110 -9.67 -8.75 -21.82
CA GLU A 110 -9.99 -9.99 -22.49
C GLU A 110 -10.96 -10.90 -21.71
N ASP A 111 -10.96 -10.81 -20.38
CA ASP A 111 -11.89 -11.58 -19.54
C ASP A 111 -13.34 -11.14 -19.74
N TYR A 112 -13.58 -9.93 -20.27
CA TYR A 112 -14.92 -9.34 -20.43
C TYR A 112 -15.47 -9.41 -21.86
N GLU A 113 -14.70 -9.85 -22.85
CA GLU A 113 -15.07 -9.76 -24.27
C GLU A 113 -16.42 -10.37 -24.62
N SER A 114 -16.81 -11.46 -23.94
CA SER A 114 -18.05 -12.19 -24.18
C SER A 114 -19.09 -12.06 -23.06
N LEU A 115 -18.83 -11.19 -22.07
CA LEU A 115 -19.68 -11.07 -20.89
C LEU A 115 -20.67 -9.90 -21.04
N ASP A 116 -21.90 -10.14 -20.60
CA ASP A 116 -22.89 -9.09 -20.34
C ASP A 116 -22.79 -8.67 -18.88
N LEU A 117 -22.13 -7.54 -18.64
CA LEU A 117 -21.90 -6.98 -17.31
C LEU A 117 -23.04 -6.10 -16.82
N ALA A 118 -23.99 -5.73 -17.69
CA ALA A 118 -25.10 -4.85 -17.33
C ALA A 118 -25.99 -5.51 -16.25
N GLU A 119 -26.37 -4.70 -15.26
CA GLU A 119 -27.25 -5.14 -14.16
C GLU A 119 -26.71 -6.38 -13.40
N SER A 120 -25.37 -6.60 -13.37
CA SER A 120 -24.74 -7.75 -12.74
C SER A 120 -23.96 -7.36 -11.47
N ILE A 121 -23.65 -8.34 -10.64
CA ILE A 121 -22.55 -8.30 -9.66
C ILE A 121 -21.41 -9.14 -10.23
N VAL A 122 -20.24 -8.51 -10.39
CA VAL A 122 -19.08 -9.18 -10.97
C VAL A 122 -18.20 -9.72 -9.85
N ILE A 123 -17.75 -10.96 -9.98
CA ILE A 123 -16.71 -11.54 -9.09
C ILE A 123 -15.41 -11.73 -9.86
N HIS A 124 -14.31 -11.25 -9.28
CA HIS A 124 -12.96 -11.44 -9.81
C HIS A 124 -12.15 -12.44 -9.01
N ASP A 125 -11.28 -13.16 -9.70
CA ASP A 125 -10.17 -13.82 -9.05
C ASP A 125 -9.25 -12.78 -8.39
N PRO A 126 -8.74 -13.07 -7.19
CA PRO A 126 -7.77 -12.18 -6.55
C PRO A 126 -6.56 -11.99 -7.48
N PRO A 127 -5.90 -10.84 -7.42
CA PRO A 127 -4.64 -10.66 -8.12
C PRO A 127 -3.69 -11.76 -7.64
N HIS A 128 -3.35 -12.66 -8.54
CA HIS A 128 -2.33 -13.63 -8.19
C HIS A 128 -1.01 -12.89 -8.04
N ALA A 129 -0.29 -13.18 -6.95
CA ALA A 129 1.13 -12.92 -6.82
C ALA A 129 1.94 -13.74 -7.86
N ARG A 130 1.43 -13.84 -9.08
CA ARG A 130 2.11 -14.40 -10.22
C ARG A 130 2.64 -13.26 -11.03
N THR A 131 3.82 -12.95 -10.58
CA THR A 131 4.88 -12.84 -11.53
C THR A 131 4.82 -11.56 -12.34
N LEU A 132 5.51 -10.61 -11.80
CA LEU A 132 6.54 -10.04 -12.65
C LEU A 132 7.51 -11.21 -13.00
N ASP A 133 6.99 -12.32 -13.53
CA ASP A 133 7.85 -13.27 -14.25
C ASP A 133 8.33 -12.56 -15.53
N ASN A 134 9.31 -13.14 -16.20
CA ASN A 134 9.91 -12.57 -17.42
C ASN A 134 8.90 -12.21 -18.54
N ARG A 135 7.59 -12.24 -18.29
CA ARG A 135 6.48 -11.83 -19.13
C ARG A 135 5.90 -10.48 -18.77
N CYS A 136 6.39 -9.80 -17.72
CA CYS A 136 6.12 -8.38 -17.48
C CYS A 136 6.92 -7.54 -18.48
N GLY A 137 6.62 -7.75 -19.76
CA GLY A 137 7.00 -6.82 -20.82
C GLY A 137 6.05 -5.62 -20.83
N GLU A 138 6.43 -4.59 -21.57
CA GLU A 138 5.56 -3.47 -21.90
C GLU A 138 4.17 -3.98 -22.32
N GLY A 139 3.12 -3.59 -21.58
CA GLY A 139 1.73 -3.90 -21.94
C GLY A 139 1.04 -4.99 -21.13
N GLN A 140 1.41 -5.28 -19.89
CA GLN A 140 0.58 -6.11 -19.02
C GLN A 140 -0.81 -5.46 -18.84
N PRO A 141 -1.90 -6.22 -19.10
CA PRO A 141 -3.23 -5.68 -18.95
C PRO A 141 -3.50 -5.34 -17.49
N GLN A 142 -3.84 -4.08 -17.23
CA GLN A 142 -4.43 -3.68 -15.96
C GLN A 142 -5.86 -4.20 -15.85
N ARG A 143 -6.32 -4.46 -14.63
CA ARG A 143 -7.73 -4.69 -14.38
C ARG A 143 -8.56 -3.53 -14.90
N ASP A 144 -9.55 -3.84 -15.73
CA ASP A 144 -10.41 -2.84 -16.36
C ASP A 144 -11.69 -2.61 -15.54
N LEU A 145 -11.53 -2.06 -14.35
CA LEU A 145 -12.67 -1.66 -13.52
C LEU A 145 -13.53 -0.57 -14.17
N ARG A 146 -12.96 0.22 -15.08
CA ARG A 146 -13.71 1.25 -15.81
C ARG A 146 -14.79 0.61 -16.65
N ARG A 147 -14.49 -0.52 -17.30
CA ARG A 147 -15.46 -1.27 -18.10
C ARG A 147 -16.61 -1.81 -17.25
N VAL A 148 -16.28 -2.41 -16.08
CA VAL A 148 -17.31 -2.89 -15.12
C VAL A 148 -18.26 -1.75 -14.72
N ILE A 149 -17.75 -0.56 -14.48
CA ILE A 149 -18.54 0.63 -14.13
C ILE A 149 -19.34 1.13 -15.33
N GLN A 150 -18.71 1.29 -16.50
CA GLN A 150 -19.33 1.87 -17.70
C GLN A 150 -20.45 1.00 -18.27
N GLU A 151 -20.33 -0.31 -18.19
CA GLU A 151 -21.37 -1.26 -18.63
C GLU A 151 -22.53 -1.39 -17.63
N GLY A 152 -22.47 -0.70 -16.48
CA GLY A 152 -23.61 -0.60 -15.55
C GLY A 152 -23.74 -1.76 -14.59
N SER A 153 -22.64 -2.42 -14.22
CA SER A 153 -22.65 -3.40 -13.13
C SER A 153 -23.15 -2.79 -11.84
N LYS A 154 -23.83 -3.58 -11.02
CA LYS A 154 -24.41 -3.15 -9.73
C LYS A 154 -23.47 -3.32 -8.55
N GLY A 155 -22.41 -4.10 -8.71
CA GLY A 155 -21.44 -4.33 -7.65
C GLY A 155 -20.27 -5.20 -8.09
N LEU A 156 -19.26 -5.22 -7.25
CA LEU A 156 -18.04 -5.98 -7.42
C LEU A 156 -17.78 -6.84 -6.19
N ILE A 157 -17.29 -8.05 -6.39
CA ILE A 157 -16.80 -8.94 -5.34
C ILE A 157 -15.35 -9.29 -5.65
N GLU A 158 -14.50 -9.08 -4.66
CA GLU A 158 -13.15 -9.61 -4.62
C GLU A 158 -13.08 -10.65 -3.49
N TYR A 159 -12.26 -11.66 -3.60
CA TYR A 159 -12.06 -12.58 -2.48
C TYR A 159 -10.59 -12.68 -2.09
N ALA A 160 -10.33 -13.09 -0.85
CA ALA A 160 -8.98 -13.19 -0.31
C ALA A 160 -8.10 -14.08 -1.17
N ARG A 161 -6.86 -13.68 -1.36
CA ARG A 161 -5.89 -14.34 -2.24
C ARG A 161 -5.41 -15.71 -1.72
N LEU A 162 -5.31 -15.84 -0.41
CA LEU A 162 -4.77 -17.02 0.26
C LEU A 162 -5.85 -17.79 1.01
N PRO A 163 -5.75 -19.12 1.09
CA PRO A 163 -6.67 -19.94 1.86
C PRO A 163 -6.76 -19.48 3.32
N GLY A 164 -7.97 -19.35 3.82
CA GLY A 164 -8.27 -18.91 5.17
C GLY A 164 -9.68 -18.32 5.25
N ARG A 165 -10.15 -18.06 6.47
CA ARG A 165 -11.45 -17.41 6.73
C ARG A 165 -11.31 -15.92 7.06
N PHE A 166 -10.18 -15.33 6.79
CA PHE A 166 -9.96 -13.90 6.90
C PHE A 166 -10.39 -13.18 5.61
N ILE A 167 -10.70 -11.92 5.74
CA ILE A 167 -11.02 -11.04 4.61
C ILE A 167 -9.81 -10.17 4.34
N GLN A 168 -9.32 -10.25 3.12
CA GLN A 168 -8.24 -9.43 2.61
C GLN A 168 -8.81 -8.53 1.51
N ALA A 169 -8.79 -7.23 1.71
CA ALA A 169 -9.37 -6.31 0.75
C ALA A 169 -8.30 -5.74 -0.20
N PRO A 170 -8.49 -5.85 -1.51
CA PRO A 170 -7.61 -5.19 -2.46
C PRO A 170 -7.82 -3.69 -2.46
N LEU A 171 -6.79 -2.94 -2.84
CA LEU A 171 -6.88 -1.52 -3.12
C LEU A 171 -7.38 -1.33 -4.56
N LEU A 172 -8.57 -0.79 -4.71
CA LEU A 172 -9.19 -0.53 -6.00
C LEU A 172 -9.50 0.96 -6.20
N ALA A 173 -9.44 1.73 -5.14
CA ALA A 173 -9.77 3.14 -5.13
C ALA A 173 -8.48 3.99 -5.26
N GLY A 174 -8.53 4.97 -6.15
CA GLY A 174 -7.58 6.06 -6.10
C GLY A 174 -8.05 7.18 -5.18
N ARG A 175 -7.42 8.35 -5.28
CA ARG A 175 -7.71 9.56 -4.48
C ARG A 175 -9.20 9.93 -4.39
N GLU A 176 -9.99 9.67 -5.43
CA GLU A 176 -11.41 10.04 -5.52
C GLU A 176 -12.35 8.94 -5.03
N GLY A 177 -11.83 7.77 -4.68
CA GLY A 177 -12.63 6.60 -4.36
C GLY A 177 -13.04 5.79 -5.59
N LEU A 178 -13.92 4.81 -5.36
CA LEU A 178 -14.48 3.90 -6.37
C LEU A 178 -15.98 4.14 -6.52
N SER A 179 -16.42 4.53 -7.70
CA SER A 179 -17.84 4.79 -8.00
C SER A 179 -18.67 3.53 -8.25
N LEU A 180 -18.34 2.44 -7.58
CA LEU A 180 -19.01 1.15 -7.65
C LEU A 180 -19.11 0.56 -6.24
N PRO A 181 -20.26 0.01 -5.80
CA PRO A 181 -20.34 -0.79 -4.59
C PRO A 181 -19.45 -2.02 -4.72
N ALA A 182 -18.60 -2.27 -3.72
CA ALA A 182 -17.68 -3.39 -3.78
C ALA A 182 -17.47 -4.01 -2.40
N VAL A 183 -17.38 -5.34 -2.36
CA VAL A 183 -17.10 -6.09 -1.14
C VAL A 183 -15.98 -7.08 -1.34
N SER A 184 -15.24 -7.32 -0.27
CA SER A 184 -14.30 -8.44 -0.17
C SER A 184 -14.90 -9.53 0.69
N ILE A 185 -14.62 -10.79 0.32
CA ILE A 185 -15.07 -12.01 1.00
C ILE A 185 -13.89 -12.95 1.27
N THR A 186 -14.12 -14.01 2.02
CA THR A 186 -13.10 -15.01 2.30
C THR A 186 -12.72 -15.80 1.04
N TYR A 187 -11.53 -16.41 1.05
CA TYR A 187 -11.11 -17.32 -0.03
C TYR A 187 -12.09 -18.46 -0.25
N GLN A 188 -12.60 -19.08 0.84
CA GLN A 188 -13.55 -20.18 0.77
C GLN A 188 -14.87 -19.75 0.16
N ASP A 189 -15.40 -18.57 0.54
CA ASP A 189 -16.63 -18.05 -0.03
C ASP A 189 -16.48 -17.70 -1.52
N GLY A 190 -15.29 -17.22 -1.92
CA GLY A 190 -14.97 -16.99 -3.32
C GLY A 190 -14.97 -18.28 -4.15
N LEU A 191 -14.35 -19.34 -3.65
CA LEU A 191 -14.38 -20.66 -4.30
C LEU A 191 -15.81 -21.22 -4.37
N PHE A 192 -16.57 -21.10 -3.28
CA PHE A 192 -17.96 -21.53 -3.22
C PHE A 192 -18.82 -20.83 -4.28
N LEU A 193 -18.72 -19.52 -4.44
CA LEU A 193 -19.44 -18.80 -5.50
C LEU A 193 -19.02 -19.24 -6.90
N LYS A 194 -17.76 -19.53 -7.13
CA LYS A 194 -17.26 -20.07 -8.41
C LYS A 194 -17.80 -21.47 -8.68
N GLU A 195 -17.86 -22.33 -7.66
CA GLU A 195 -18.43 -23.68 -7.78
C GLU A 195 -19.92 -23.64 -8.14
N LEU A 196 -20.71 -22.77 -7.47
CA LEU A 196 -22.11 -22.55 -7.83
C LEU A 196 -22.27 -22.11 -9.29
N LEU A 197 -21.41 -21.26 -9.80
CA LEU A 197 -21.42 -20.84 -11.20
C LEU A 197 -21.07 -22.01 -12.13
N GLN A 198 -20.08 -22.85 -11.79
CA GLN A 198 -19.65 -23.98 -12.60
C GLN A 198 -20.72 -25.07 -12.66
N GLU A 199 -21.33 -25.45 -11.54
CA GLU A 199 -22.41 -26.45 -11.48
C GLU A 199 -23.58 -26.02 -12.36
N TRP A 200 -23.85 -24.74 -12.41
CA TRP A 200 -24.92 -24.19 -13.22
C TRP A 200 -24.60 -24.17 -14.72
N TYR A 201 -23.35 -23.87 -15.10
CA TYR A 201 -22.91 -23.95 -16.50
C TYR A 201 -22.81 -25.39 -17.02
N ALA A 202 -22.70 -26.38 -16.14
CA ALA A 202 -22.60 -27.81 -16.48
C ALA A 202 -23.97 -28.47 -16.81
N VAL A 203 -25.10 -27.78 -16.66
CA VAL A 203 -26.42 -28.33 -17.02
C VAL A 203 -26.52 -28.55 -18.52
N PRO A 204 -27.02 -29.72 -19.00
CA PRO A 204 -26.98 -30.12 -20.40
C PRO A 204 -27.64 -29.15 -21.37
N SER A 205 -27.04 -29.11 -22.56
CA SER A 205 -27.37 -28.26 -23.70
C SER A 205 -28.83 -28.20 -24.09
N GLY A 206 -29.40 -27.05 -24.18
CA GLY A 206 -30.76 -26.76 -24.67
C GLY A 206 -31.31 -25.41 -24.22
N ILE A 207 -30.72 -24.83 -23.19
CA ILE A 207 -31.12 -23.50 -22.69
C ILE A 207 -30.04 -22.49 -23.15
N PRO A 208 -30.42 -21.37 -23.77
CA PRO A 208 -29.49 -20.33 -24.17
C PRO A 208 -28.69 -19.82 -22.98
N ALA A 209 -27.39 -19.53 -23.19
CA ALA A 209 -26.47 -19.11 -22.13
C ALA A 209 -26.97 -17.87 -21.33
N HIS A 210 -27.74 -16.99 -21.95
CA HIS A 210 -28.34 -15.81 -21.32
C HIS A 210 -29.54 -16.11 -20.41
N GLU A 211 -30.10 -17.31 -20.50
CA GLU A 211 -31.18 -17.79 -19.61
C GLU A 211 -30.66 -18.61 -18.43
N LYS A 212 -29.33 -18.85 -18.40
CA LYS A 212 -28.70 -19.85 -17.53
C LYS A 212 -28.04 -19.31 -16.28
N SER A 213 -28.17 -18.07 -15.89
CA SER A 213 -27.55 -17.64 -14.63
C SER A 213 -28.57 -17.44 -13.52
N PRO A 214 -28.97 -18.49 -12.80
CA PRO A 214 -29.79 -18.33 -11.63
C PRO A 214 -28.99 -18.00 -10.37
N VAL A 215 -27.63 -17.97 -10.42
CA VAL A 215 -26.89 -17.49 -9.25
C VAL A 215 -27.15 -16.01 -9.14
N ARG A 216 -27.95 -15.64 -8.17
CA ARG A 216 -28.30 -14.25 -7.85
C ARG A 216 -27.84 -13.92 -6.44
N LEU A 217 -27.29 -12.74 -6.30
CA LEU A 217 -26.85 -12.22 -5.02
C LEU A 217 -27.66 -10.99 -4.63
N TRP A 218 -27.94 -10.87 -3.36
CA TRP A 218 -28.30 -9.62 -2.73
C TRP A 218 -27.07 -9.02 -2.07
N MET A 219 -26.75 -7.78 -2.43
CA MET A 219 -25.64 -7.02 -1.88
C MET A 219 -26.14 -5.72 -1.28
N MET A 220 -25.74 -5.42 -0.07
CA MET A 220 -25.96 -4.14 0.59
C MET A 220 -24.63 -3.62 1.10
N VAL A 221 -24.25 -2.43 0.63
CA VAL A 221 -23.08 -1.68 1.08
C VAL A 221 -23.56 -0.30 1.48
N LYS A 222 -23.24 0.11 2.68
CA LYS A 222 -23.51 1.44 3.20
C LYS A 222 -22.21 2.09 3.65
N THR A 223 -21.83 3.16 2.98
CA THR A 223 -20.62 3.93 3.26
C THR A 223 -20.93 5.41 3.41
N GLU A 224 -20.08 6.13 4.09
CA GLU A 224 -20.06 7.59 4.07
C GLU A 224 -18.79 8.05 3.40
N THR A 225 -18.93 8.97 2.44
CA THR A 225 -17.79 9.52 1.69
C THR A 225 -17.87 11.04 1.61
N LYS A 226 -16.75 11.70 1.73
CA LYS A 226 -16.59 13.13 1.45
C LYS A 226 -15.14 13.40 1.06
N MET A 227 -14.89 14.42 0.26
CA MET A 227 -13.51 14.86 -0.01
C MET A 227 -12.98 15.67 1.17
N ALA A 228 -11.77 15.38 1.61
CA ALA A 228 -11.10 16.08 2.70
C ALA A 228 -9.58 16.12 2.47
N ASN A 229 -8.91 17.09 3.11
CA ASN A 229 -7.45 17.13 3.07
C ASN A 229 -6.86 16.33 4.22
N SER A 230 -5.69 15.75 3.98
CA SER A 230 -4.81 15.21 4.99
C SER A 230 -3.46 15.96 4.98
N TYR A 231 -2.44 15.41 5.64
CA TYR A 231 -1.14 16.05 5.76
C TYR A 231 -0.02 15.03 5.72
N ASN A 232 1.02 15.31 4.95
CA ASN A 232 2.32 14.70 5.15
C ASN A 232 3.01 15.39 6.33
N VAL A 233 3.77 14.62 7.12
CA VAL A 233 4.61 15.14 8.20
C VAL A 233 6.05 15.12 7.73
N ILE A 234 6.69 16.28 7.65
CA ILE A 234 8.05 16.43 7.13
C ILE A 234 8.95 16.94 8.23
N ALA A 235 10.04 16.21 8.51
CA ALA A 235 11.07 16.60 9.46
C ALA A 235 12.40 16.72 8.74
N THR A 236 13.09 17.85 8.91
CA THR A 236 14.30 18.21 8.18
C THR A 236 15.50 18.34 9.09
N LYS A 237 16.55 17.60 8.79
CA LYS A 237 17.92 17.82 9.30
C LYS A 237 18.71 18.58 8.24
N GLU A 238 18.92 19.87 8.45
CA GLU A 238 19.56 20.75 7.47
C GLU A 238 21.02 20.40 7.25
N GLY A 239 21.42 20.35 5.99
CA GLY A 239 22.81 20.15 5.56
C GLY A 239 23.68 21.38 5.78
N THR A 240 25.01 21.19 5.77
CA THR A 240 25.97 22.27 6.06
C THR A 240 26.55 22.91 4.81
N THR A 241 26.92 22.13 3.80
CA THR A 241 27.64 22.61 2.61
C THR A 241 26.82 22.57 1.32
N LEU A 242 25.83 21.67 1.26
CA LEU A 242 24.92 21.48 0.14
C LEU A 242 23.46 21.39 0.65
N PRO A 243 22.98 22.42 1.39
CA PRO A 243 21.68 22.32 2.07
C PRO A 243 20.48 22.22 1.11
N GLU A 244 20.63 22.63 -0.14
CA GLU A 244 19.60 22.48 -1.18
C GLU A 244 19.48 21.05 -1.71
N GLU A 245 20.54 20.25 -1.65
CA GLU A 245 20.50 18.85 -2.02
C GLU A 245 19.90 18.01 -0.91
N LYS A 246 18.94 17.14 -1.25
CA LYS A 246 18.15 16.40 -0.28
C LYS A 246 18.27 14.89 -0.46
N ILE A 247 18.32 14.19 0.66
CA ILE A 247 18.18 12.74 0.75
C ILE A 247 16.93 12.46 1.56
N LEU A 248 16.02 11.64 1.03
CA LEU A 248 14.74 11.36 1.65
C LEU A 248 14.69 9.97 2.29
N LEU A 249 14.01 9.86 3.43
CA LEU A 249 13.46 8.64 3.97
C LEU A 249 11.95 8.78 4.03
N VAL A 250 11.22 7.89 3.36
CA VAL A 250 9.77 7.99 3.19
C VAL A 250 9.09 6.74 3.75
N ALA A 251 7.97 6.93 4.44
CA ALA A 251 7.07 5.86 4.87
C ALA A 251 5.66 6.40 5.00
N HIS A 252 4.63 5.63 4.61
CA HIS A 252 3.26 6.07 4.83
C HIS A 252 2.76 5.73 6.22
N HIS A 253 1.80 6.52 6.71
CA HIS A 253 1.22 6.36 8.05
C HIS A 253 -0.26 5.98 8.03
N ASP A 254 -0.92 6.08 6.89
CA ASP A 254 -2.26 5.53 6.70
C ASP A 254 -2.21 4.01 6.55
N ASN A 255 -3.35 3.36 6.61
CA ASN A 255 -3.48 1.94 6.32
C ASN A 255 -4.90 1.60 5.82
N ALA A 256 -5.02 0.48 5.11
CA ALA A 256 -6.28 0.07 4.50
C ALA A 256 -7.27 -0.54 5.51
N PHE A 257 -6.84 -1.50 6.31
CA PHE A 257 -7.71 -2.25 7.23
C PHE A 257 -6.97 -2.72 8.47
N GLY A 258 -7.75 -3.05 9.50
CA GLY A 258 -7.21 -3.57 10.75
C GLY A 258 -6.29 -2.60 11.48
N PRO A 259 -5.44 -3.12 12.36
CA PRO A 259 -4.43 -2.30 13.06
C PRO A 259 -3.34 -1.76 12.14
N GLY A 260 -3.02 -2.44 11.02
CA GLY A 260 -1.97 -2.05 10.10
C GLY A 260 -0.61 -1.96 10.76
N ALA A 261 -0.23 -3.02 11.49
CA ALA A 261 1.01 -3.05 12.25
C ALA A 261 2.24 -3.17 11.34
N CYS A 262 2.20 -4.10 10.39
CA CYS A 262 3.23 -4.23 9.38
C CYS A 262 3.03 -3.21 8.25
N ASP A 263 1.77 -2.99 7.85
CA ASP A 263 1.35 -2.09 6.77
C ASP A 263 0.57 -0.87 7.31
N ASN A 264 1.20 0.29 7.65
CA ASN A 264 2.63 0.50 7.58
C ASN A 264 3.12 1.20 8.86
N ALA A 265 2.53 0.83 10.03
CA ALA A 265 3.02 1.37 11.30
C ALA A 265 4.49 0.97 11.55
N SER A 266 4.93 -0.19 11.03
CA SER A 266 6.30 -0.68 11.17
C SER A 266 7.33 0.25 10.52
N ALA A 267 7.09 0.67 9.28
CA ALA A 267 7.99 1.57 8.58
C ALA A 267 7.93 2.99 9.15
N THR A 268 6.73 3.48 9.52
CA THR A 268 6.59 4.77 10.21
C THR A 268 7.36 4.78 11.54
N ALA A 269 7.32 3.68 12.31
CA ALA A 269 8.07 3.55 13.55
C ALA A 269 9.59 3.57 13.33
N VAL A 270 10.07 2.88 12.29
CA VAL A 270 11.48 2.93 11.88
C VAL A 270 11.88 4.34 11.49
N LEU A 271 11.06 5.03 10.68
CA LEU A 271 11.31 6.42 10.28
C LEU A 271 11.47 7.34 11.50
N LEU A 272 10.61 7.22 12.51
CA LEU A 272 10.67 8.01 13.74
C LEU A 272 11.98 7.81 14.51
N GLU A 273 12.39 6.56 14.72
CA GLU A 273 13.62 6.26 15.46
C GLU A 273 14.88 6.61 14.64
N VAL A 274 14.88 6.42 13.31
CA VAL A 274 15.96 6.88 12.43
C VAL A 274 16.08 8.40 12.48
N ALA A 275 14.97 9.14 12.42
CA ALA A 275 14.94 10.59 12.53
C ALA A 275 15.51 11.07 13.88
N LYS A 276 15.09 10.42 14.97
CA LYS A 276 15.61 10.69 16.33
C LYS A 276 17.12 10.43 16.39
N ALA A 277 17.60 9.28 15.94
CA ALA A 277 19.02 8.94 15.96
C ALA A 277 19.84 9.92 15.12
N VAL A 278 19.44 10.19 13.87
CA VAL A 278 20.13 11.15 12.99
C VAL A 278 20.10 12.57 13.56
N SER A 279 19.03 12.97 14.27
CA SER A 279 18.95 14.30 14.90
C SER A 279 20.06 14.56 15.89
N LEU A 280 20.55 13.52 16.57
CA LEU A 280 21.63 13.60 17.58
C LEU A 280 23.02 13.71 16.98
N LEU A 281 23.17 13.36 15.70
CA LEU A 281 24.45 13.38 15.00
C LEU A 281 24.81 14.79 14.50
N PRO A 282 26.07 15.08 14.17
CA PRO A 282 26.46 16.29 13.46
C PRO A 282 25.64 16.47 12.17
N SER A 283 25.40 17.71 11.78
CA SER A 283 24.71 17.98 10.50
C SER A 283 25.55 17.45 9.32
N PRO A 284 24.92 16.72 8.38
CA PRO A 284 25.59 16.20 7.21
C PRO A 284 25.89 17.30 6.18
N LYS A 285 26.54 16.97 5.05
CA LYS A 285 26.76 17.93 3.97
C LYS A 285 25.47 18.31 3.26
N LYS A 286 24.63 17.32 2.90
CA LYS A 286 23.32 17.48 2.27
C LYS A 286 22.21 17.39 3.31
N THR A 287 21.08 17.98 3.03
CA THR A 287 19.87 17.91 3.87
C THR A 287 19.29 16.51 3.88
N ILE A 288 18.87 16.02 5.04
CA ILE A 288 18.06 14.80 5.17
C ILE A 288 16.64 15.19 5.54
N GLU A 289 15.66 14.71 4.79
CA GLU A 289 14.23 14.84 5.13
C GLU A 289 13.62 13.47 5.42
N PHE A 290 12.88 13.42 6.51
CA PHE A 290 12.06 12.31 6.93
C PHE A 290 10.61 12.66 6.60
N VAL A 291 10.00 11.92 5.70
CA VAL A 291 8.70 12.25 5.13
C VAL A 291 7.72 11.12 5.45
N SER A 292 6.86 11.35 6.45
CA SER A 292 5.75 10.44 6.70
C SER A 292 4.56 10.90 5.85
N VAL A 293 4.17 10.10 4.87
CA VAL A 293 3.15 10.46 3.88
C VAL A 293 1.79 9.83 4.22
N THR A 294 0.73 10.49 3.74
CA THR A 294 -0.64 10.00 3.78
C THR A 294 -1.06 9.44 2.43
N GLY A 295 -2.13 8.65 2.39
CA GLY A 295 -2.81 8.31 1.15
C GLY A 295 -2.04 7.39 0.22
N GLU A 296 -1.14 6.58 0.74
CA GLU A 296 -0.53 5.50 -0.03
C GLU A 296 -1.62 4.56 -0.51
N GLU A 297 -2.51 4.15 0.39
CA GLU A 297 -3.65 3.26 0.18
C GLU A 297 -4.73 3.82 -0.79
N TYR A 298 -4.61 5.08 -1.16
CA TYR A 298 -5.44 5.79 -2.12
C TYR A 298 -4.64 6.23 -3.36
N GLY A 299 -3.70 5.39 -3.78
CA GLY A 299 -2.90 5.59 -4.99
C GLY A 299 -1.76 6.58 -4.80
N GLN A 300 -1.01 6.44 -3.72
CA GLN A 300 0.19 7.21 -3.38
C GLN A 300 -0.05 8.72 -3.40
N ALA A 301 -1.21 9.14 -2.83
CA ALA A 301 -1.68 10.52 -2.91
C ALA A 301 -0.72 11.51 -2.23
N GLY A 302 -0.20 11.16 -1.05
CA GLY A 302 0.69 12.03 -0.29
C GLY A 302 2.07 12.19 -0.90
N SER A 303 2.69 11.11 -1.34
CA SER A 303 3.99 11.16 -2.05
C SER A 303 3.88 11.88 -3.39
N SER A 304 2.76 11.70 -4.12
CA SER A 304 2.46 12.47 -5.32
C SER A 304 2.36 13.97 -5.04
N ASP A 305 1.69 14.36 -3.94
CA ASP A 305 1.57 15.76 -3.53
C ASP A 305 2.90 16.33 -3.00
N TYR A 306 3.75 15.51 -2.37
CA TYR A 306 5.11 15.91 -2.02
C TYR A 306 5.92 16.26 -3.27
N VAL A 307 5.95 15.36 -4.26
CA VAL A 307 6.65 15.57 -5.54
C VAL A 307 6.12 16.82 -6.26
N LYS A 308 4.79 16.98 -6.34
CA LYS A 308 4.15 18.15 -6.94
C LYS A 308 4.51 19.44 -6.20
N GLY A 309 4.54 19.40 -4.87
CA GLY A 309 4.90 20.54 -4.02
C GLY A 309 6.35 20.99 -4.19
N CYS A 310 7.25 20.09 -4.54
CA CYS A 310 8.63 20.43 -4.87
C CYS A 310 8.74 21.20 -6.20
N GLY A 311 7.82 20.98 -7.16
CA GLY A 311 7.91 21.60 -8.47
C GLY A 311 9.27 21.38 -9.13
N GLY A 312 9.87 22.41 -9.68
CA GLY A 312 11.20 22.33 -10.32
C GLY A 312 12.34 21.95 -9.35
N SER A 313 12.16 22.12 -8.03
CA SER A 313 13.17 21.76 -7.04
C SER A 313 13.21 20.24 -6.74
N ILE A 314 12.35 19.42 -7.34
CA ILE A 314 12.43 17.97 -7.22
C ILE A 314 13.79 17.41 -7.69
N SER A 315 14.44 18.07 -8.63
CA SER A 315 15.80 17.74 -9.09
C SER A 315 16.88 17.89 -8.01
N ASN A 316 16.57 18.58 -6.91
CA ASN A 316 17.44 18.69 -5.75
C ASN A 316 17.36 17.45 -4.85
N VAL A 317 16.35 16.63 -4.99
CA VAL A 317 16.25 15.31 -4.33
C VAL A 317 17.21 14.36 -5.05
N LYS A 318 18.30 13.99 -4.37
CA LYS A 318 19.38 13.19 -4.94
C LYS A 318 19.20 11.69 -4.72
N ALA A 319 18.45 11.32 -3.68
CA ALA A 319 18.06 9.94 -3.42
C ALA A 319 16.81 9.90 -2.54
N CYS A 320 16.00 8.89 -2.74
CA CYS A 320 14.82 8.60 -1.93
C CYS A 320 14.86 7.12 -1.50
N VAL A 321 14.80 6.87 -0.21
CA VAL A 321 14.64 5.53 0.35
C VAL A 321 13.22 5.41 0.88
N VAL A 322 12.47 4.47 0.33
CA VAL A 322 11.08 4.19 0.74
C VAL A 322 11.07 2.96 1.63
N LEU A 323 10.33 3.03 2.72
CA LEU A 323 10.10 1.93 3.64
C LEU A 323 8.63 1.53 3.61
N ASP A 324 8.40 0.24 3.37
CA ASP A 324 7.07 -0.31 3.46
C ASP A 324 7.15 -1.80 3.80
N LEU A 325 6.18 -2.31 4.60
CA LEU A 325 6.09 -3.73 4.95
C LEU A 325 7.36 -4.29 5.61
N VAL A 326 8.01 -3.52 6.50
CA VAL A 326 9.30 -3.91 7.09
C VAL A 326 9.19 -4.69 8.40
N GLY A 327 7.98 -4.87 8.94
CA GLY A 327 7.75 -5.39 10.29
C GLY A 327 7.82 -6.90 10.43
N SER A 328 7.58 -7.67 9.37
CA SER A 328 7.50 -9.14 9.40
C SER A 328 8.23 -9.73 8.21
N GLY A 329 8.45 -11.04 8.19
CA GLY A 329 9.17 -11.73 7.11
C GLY A 329 10.53 -12.26 7.56
N ASP A 330 11.15 -13.10 6.75
CA ASP A 330 12.38 -13.82 7.08
C ASP A 330 13.64 -13.20 6.47
N LYS A 331 13.49 -12.31 5.50
CA LYS A 331 14.60 -11.68 4.77
C LYS A 331 14.37 -10.17 4.61
N TYR A 332 15.43 -9.48 4.25
CA TYR A 332 15.40 -8.09 3.82
C TYR A 332 15.46 -8.04 2.30
N TYR A 333 14.62 -7.22 1.69
CA TYR A 333 14.56 -7.06 0.25
C TYR A 333 14.65 -5.59 -0.14
N TYR A 334 15.29 -5.35 -1.28
CA TYR A 334 15.08 -4.12 -2.05
C TYR A 334 14.38 -4.44 -3.36
N ILE A 335 13.57 -3.50 -3.81
CA ILE A 335 12.80 -3.67 -5.04
C ILE A 335 13.67 -3.29 -6.23
N THR A 336 13.55 -4.07 -7.31
CA THR A 336 14.20 -3.75 -8.58
C THR A 336 13.21 -3.30 -9.64
N LYS A 337 11.99 -3.83 -9.57
CA LYS A 337 10.89 -3.50 -10.49
C LYS A 337 9.56 -3.61 -9.78
N SER A 338 8.65 -2.72 -10.14
CA SER A 338 7.26 -2.74 -9.68
C SER A 338 6.32 -2.19 -10.76
N LEU A 339 5.00 -2.27 -10.52
CA LEU A 339 4.00 -1.66 -11.40
C LEU A 339 3.48 -0.36 -10.78
N TYR A 340 3.54 0.72 -11.54
CA TYR A 340 2.97 2.01 -11.18
C TYR A 340 2.15 2.58 -12.35
N GLU A 341 0.89 2.92 -12.10
CA GLU A 341 -0.05 3.39 -13.13
C GLU A 341 -0.06 2.50 -14.39
N GLY A 342 0.08 1.17 -14.21
CA GLY A 342 0.06 0.19 -15.30
C GLY A 342 1.33 0.08 -16.12
N LYS A 343 2.40 0.68 -15.66
CA LYS A 343 3.71 0.60 -16.30
C LYS A 343 4.70 -0.03 -15.35
N VAL A 344 5.62 -0.83 -15.91
CA VAL A 344 6.77 -1.29 -15.14
C VAL A 344 7.68 -0.08 -14.90
N ILE A 345 8.01 0.14 -13.64
CA ILE A 345 9.03 1.09 -13.21
C ILE A 345 10.22 0.32 -12.62
N GLU A 346 11.38 0.91 -12.66
CA GLU A 346 12.62 0.32 -12.15
C GLU A 346 13.23 1.22 -11.08
N ASP A 347 13.58 0.61 -9.96
CA ASP A 347 14.32 1.27 -8.89
C ASP A 347 15.76 1.55 -9.34
N SER A 348 16.39 2.53 -8.69
CA SER A 348 17.76 2.92 -9.02
C SER A 348 18.77 1.83 -8.69
N SER A 349 19.35 1.20 -9.70
CA SER A 349 20.39 0.18 -9.53
C SER A 349 21.61 0.69 -8.76
N TRP A 350 21.97 1.96 -8.95
CA TRP A 350 23.03 2.62 -8.19
C TRP A 350 22.68 2.69 -6.71
N LEU A 351 21.48 3.16 -6.36
CA LEU A 351 21.06 3.29 -4.96
C LEU A 351 20.90 1.92 -4.29
N ASN A 352 20.43 0.93 -5.03
CA ASN A 352 20.37 -0.46 -4.58
C ASN A 352 21.75 -1.01 -4.26
N SER A 353 22.77 -0.69 -5.08
CA SER A 353 24.16 -1.08 -4.79
C SER A 353 24.69 -0.42 -3.51
N VAL A 354 24.36 0.85 -3.25
CA VAL A 354 24.71 1.51 -1.98
C VAL A 354 24.05 0.82 -0.79
N LEU A 355 22.77 0.42 -0.92
CA LEU A 355 22.07 -0.34 0.11
C LEU A 355 22.72 -1.69 0.38
N GLU A 356 23.11 -2.43 -0.68
CA GLU A 356 23.82 -3.71 -0.54
C GLU A 356 25.14 -3.55 0.20
N GLU A 357 25.97 -2.57 -0.20
CA GLU A 357 27.25 -2.31 0.45
C GLU A 357 27.10 -1.95 1.94
N VAL A 358 26.14 -1.08 2.25
CA VAL A 358 25.86 -0.68 3.63
C VAL A 358 25.37 -1.87 4.45
N THR A 359 24.41 -2.63 3.93
CA THR A 359 23.82 -3.78 4.62
C THR A 359 24.87 -4.86 4.88
N HIS A 360 25.69 -5.15 3.87
CA HIS A 360 26.78 -6.12 3.98
C HIS A 360 27.85 -5.65 4.99
N GLY A 361 28.17 -4.36 5.00
CA GLY A 361 29.07 -3.76 5.97
C GLY A 361 28.58 -3.88 7.42
N LEU A 362 27.27 -3.93 7.65
CA LEU A 362 26.65 -4.17 8.95
C LEU A 362 26.57 -5.66 9.33
N GLY A 363 27.00 -6.56 8.45
CA GLY A 363 26.98 -8.01 8.66
C GLY A 363 25.64 -8.68 8.32
N PHE A 364 24.77 -8.00 7.57
CA PHE A 364 23.50 -8.53 7.10
C PHE A 364 23.50 -8.71 5.59
N SER A 365 22.45 -9.36 5.06
CA SER A 365 22.21 -9.47 3.64
C SER A 365 20.85 -8.86 3.27
N ILE A 366 20.78 -8.24 2.11
CA ILE A 366 19.55 -7.75 1.49
C ILE A 366 19.49 -8.30 0.08
N GLU A 367 18.33 -8.78 -0.36
CA GLU A 367 18.18 -9.48 -1.64
C GLU A 367 17.31 -8.67 -2.61
N PRO A 368 17.61 -8.71 -3.93
CA PRO A 368 16.74 -8.11 -4.93
C PRO A 368 15.41 -8.88 -5.02
N THR A 369 14.32 -8.14 -5.18
CA THR A 369 13.02 -8.73 -5.49
C THR A 369 12.21 -7.84 -6.42
N ILE A 370 11.08 -8.34 -6.85
CA ILE A 370 10.14 -7.67 -7.74
C ILE A 370 8.77 -7.68 -7.05
N LEU A 371 8.08 -6.55 -7.06
CA LEU A 371 6.72 -6.45 -6.54
C LEU A 371 5.70 -6.17 -7.65
N GLU A 372 4.47 -6.61 -7.44
CA GLU A 372 3.35 -6.39 -8.37
C GLU A 372 2.84 -4.95 -8.34
N PHE A 373 3.14 -4.20 -7.29
CA PHE A 373 2.69 -2.82 -7.07
C PHE A 373 3.85 -1.99 -6.59
N ALA A 374 3.90 -0.74 -7.04
CA ALA A 374 4.72 0.29 -6.42
C ALA A 374 4.05 0.73 -5.12
N SER A 375 4.85 1.09 -4.13
CA SER A 375 4.45 1.88 -2.98
C SER A 375 4.72 3.37 -3.26
N ASP A 376 5.09 4.14 -2.27
CA ASP A 376 5.45 5.56 -2.40
C ASP A 376 6.69 5.84 -3.27
N ASP A 377 7.41 4.80 -3.70
CA ASP A 377 8.51 4.88 -4.68
C ASP A 377 8.04 5.36 -6.06
N GLY A 378 6.83 4.96 -6.48
CA GLY A 378 6.28 5.24 -7.80
C GLY A 378 6.31 6.72 -8.21
N PRO A 379 5.75 7.63 -7.43
CA PRO A 379 5.76 9.07 -7.73
C PRO A 379 7.17 9.66 -7.85
N PHE A 380 8.12 9.22 -7.02
CA PHE A 380 9.51 9.70 -7.07
C PHE A 380 10.24 9.19 -8.30
N ILE A 381 10.12 7.90 -8.63
CA ILE A 381 10.69 7.31 -9.86
C ILE A 381 10.14 8.02 -11.10
N LYS A 382 8.83 8.23 -11.16
CA LYS A 382 8.17 8.96 -12.25
C LYS A 382 8.69 10.39 -12.42
N ALA A 383 9.10 11.02 -11.31
CA ALA A 383 9.69 12.35 -11.29
C ALA A 383 11.21 12.35 -11.59
N GLY A 384 11.82 11.20 -11.87
CA GLY A 384 13.24 11.06 -12.17
C GLY A 384 14.15 11.10 -10.94
N VAL A 385 13.62 10.88 -9.74
CA VAL A 385 14.41 10.79 -8.50
C VAL A 385 14.98 9.39 -8.38
N PRO A 386 16.29 9.22 -8.17
CA PRO A 386 16.87 7.92 -7.81
C PRO A 386 16.22 7.38 -6.53
N THR A 387 15.49 6.27 -6.64
CA THR A 387 14.70 5.72 -5.55
C THR A 387 15.05 4.26 -5.31
N SER A 388 14.98 3.83 -4.07
CA SER A 388 15.07 2.44 -3.66
C SER A 388 14.02 2.16 -2.58
N TYR A 389 13.36 1.02 -2.70
CA TYR A 389 12.30 0.62 -1.78
C TYR A 389 12.75 -0.62 -0.99
N ILE A 390 12.73 -0.53 0.33
CA ILE A 390 13.08 -1.60 1.26
C ILE A 390 11.82 -2.21 1.84
N CYS A 391 11.72 -3.56 1.77
CA CYS A 391 10.66 -4.31 2.43
C CYS A 391 11.18 -5.62 3.02
N ARG A 392 10.33 -6.29 3.82
CA ARG A 392 10.56 -7.65 4.32
C ARG A 392 9.42 -8.59 3.98
N CYS A 393 8.20 -8.08 3.95
CA CYS A 393 7.03 -8.84 3.55
C CYS A 393 6.84 -8.76 2.05
N ILE A 394 6.96 -9.89 1.38
CA ILE A 394 6.55 -10.01 -0.01
C ILE A 394 5.23 -10.79 -0.07
N SER A 395 4.37 -10.42 -0.98
CA SER A 395 2.99 -10.92 -1.08
C SER A 395 2.85 -12.44 -1.10
N LYS A 396 3.91 -13.17 -1.46
CA LYS A 396 3.94 -14.65 -1.46
C LYS A 396 4.09 -15.28 -0.09
N SER A 397 4.69 -14.55 0.86
CA SER A 397 5.00 -15.06 2.20
C SER A 397 4.15 -14.44 3.30
N TRP A 398 3.38 -13.39 2.98
CA TRP A 398 2.63 -12.65 3.98
C TRP A 398 1.12 -12.61 3.66
N PRO A 399 0.30 -13.38 4.41
CA PRO A 399 -1.12 -13.51 4.11
C PRO A 399 -1.99 -12.36 4.62
N TRP A 400 -1.49 -11.53 5.53
CA TRP A 400 -2.31 -10.56 6.27
C TRP A 400 -2.32 -9.14 5.69
N LEU A 401 -1.77 -8.95 4.49
CA LEU A 401 -1.83 -7.68 3.78
C LEU A 401 -3.28 -7.19 3.66
N HIS A 402 -3.55 -5.97 4.14
CA HIS A 402 -4.89 -5.38 4.17
C HIS A 402 -5.95 -6.25 4.88
N ALA A 403 -5.57 -6.89 5.98
CA ALA A 403 -6.45 -7.75 6.77
C ALA A 403 -6.46 -7.33 8.25
N ASN A 404 -7.48 -7.79 9.00
CA ASN A 404 -7.57 -7.49 10.43
C ASN A 404 -6.46 -8.17 11.25
N GLU A 405 -5.84 -9.19 10.69
CA GLU A 405 -4.77 -10.00 11.27
C GLU A 405 -3.39 -9.34 11.19
N ASP A 406 -3.28 -8.15 10.56
CA ASP A 406 -2.06 -7.33 10.61
C ASP A 406 -1.95 -6.61 11.96
N THR A 407 -1.53 -7.36 12.95
CA THR A 407 -1.48 -6.99 14.37
C THR A 407 -0.05 -6.91 14.90
N PRO A 408 0.22 -6.19 16.02
CA PRO A 408 1.57 -6.02 16.55
C PRO A 408 2.31 -7.31 16.91
N ASP A 409 1.61 -8.40 17.20
CA ASP A 409 2.20 -9.69 17.60
C ASP A 409 2.94 -10.40 16.45
N ILE A 410 2.73 -10.01 15.20
CA ILE A 410 3.46 -10.53 14.03
C ILE A 410 4.76 -9.77 13.74
N ILE A 411 5.02 -8.70 14.46
CA ILE A 411 6.18 -7.83 14.21
C ILE A 411 7.44 -8.42 14.84
N ASP A 412 8.55 -8.37 14.13
CA ASP A 412 9.87 -8.74 14.59
C ASP A 412 10.67 -7.50 15.03
N PRO A 413 10.81 -7.24 16.34
CA PRO A 413 11.52 -6.07 16.86
C PRO A 413 12.98 -5.98 16.42
N ASN A 414 13.66 -7.12 16.31
CA ASN A 414 15.07 -7.14 15.90
C ASN A 414 15.21 -6.78 14.41
N ALA A 415 14.26 -7.20 13.60
CA ALA A 415 14.26 -6.83 12.20
C ALA A 415 14.03 -5.33 12.01
N LEU A 416 13.12 -4.71 12.75
CA LEU A 416 12.93 -3.26 12.72
C LEU A 416 14.19 -2.51 13.11
N LYS A 417 14.91 -2.99 14.14
CA LYS A 417 16.21 -2.44 14.53
C LYS A 417 17.20 -2.50 13.36
N VAL A 418 17.32 -3.66 12.70
CA VAL A 418 18.26 -3.84 11.58
C VAL A 418 17.89 -2.92 10.41
N VAL A 419 16.61 -2.82 10.03
CA VAL A 419 16.17 -1.88 8.99
C VAL A 419 16.54 -0.44 9.35
N GLY A 420 16.32 -0.05 10.60
CA GLY A 420 16.72 1.29 11.07
C GLY A 420 18.23 1.54 10.99
N GLU A 421 19.05 0.56 11.33
CA GLU A 421 20.51 0.67 11.20
C GLU A 421 20.94 0.76 9.73
N ILE A 422 20.32 -0.01 8.83
CA ILE A 422 20.55 0.11 7.39
C ILE A 422 20.19 1.52 6.92
N CYS A 423 19.02 2.05 7.32
CA CYS A 423 18.59 3.39 6.92
C CYS A 423 19.54 4.49 7.43
N ILE A 424 19.94 4.48 8.70
CA ILE A 424 20.86 5.49 9.25
C ILE A 424 22.16 5.51 8.45
N ASN A 425 22.79 4.36 8.24
CA ASN A 425 24.07 4.27 7.54
C ASN A 425 23.94 4.66 6.06
N THR A 426 22.85 4.25 5.39
CA THR A 426 22.57 4.64 4.00
C THR A 426 22.40 6.16 3.88
N LEU A 427 21.54 6.77 4.72
CA LEU A 427 21.28 8.22 4.69
C LEU A 427 22.57 9.01 4.95
N LEU A 428 23.39 8.61 5.93
CA LEU A 428 24.65 9.29 6.24
C LEU A 428 25.69 9.13 5.13
N THR A 429 25.77 7.97 4.50
CA THR A 429 26.63 7.72 3.35
C THR A 429 26.26 8.65 2.20
N LEU A 430 24.99 8.70 1.85
CA LEU A 430 24.48 9.53 0.76
C LEU A 430 24.61 11.02 1.08
N ALA A 431 24.22 11.44 2.29
CA ALA A 431 24.22 12.85 2.66
C ALA A 431 25.65 13.45 2.81
N ASN A 432 26.68 12.62 3.03
CA ASN A 432 28.07 13.05 3.14
C ASN A 432 28.90 12.77 1.88
N SER A 433 28.36 12.09 0.87
CA SER A 433 29.06 11.85 -0.41
C SER A 433 29.35 13.17 -1.14
N GLU A 434 30.55 13.26 -1.73
CA GLU A 434 30.96 14.37 -2.63
C GLU A 434 30.66 14.05 -4.11
N GLU A 435 30.39 12.80 -4.42
CA GLU A 435 30.12 12.37 -5.79
C GLU A 435 28.78 12.95 -6.29
N ARG A 436 28.74 13.32 -7.58
CA ARG A 436 27.47 13.61 -8.27
C ARG A 436 26.67 12.32 -8.30
N MET A 437 25.60 12.27 -7.52
CA MET A 437 24.71 11.13 -7.47
C MET A 437 23.86 11.08 -8.74
N GLY A 438 23.85 9.91 -9.37
CA GLY A 438 22.89 9.58 -10.42
C GLY A 438 23.02 10.41 -11.71
N VAL A 439 24.01 10.08 -12.55
CA VAL A 439 23.94 10.30 -14.02
C VAL A 439 24.01 8.92 -14.65
#